data_3a855f426d13570fa5ed378db24dff4b
#
_entry.id   3a855f426d13570fa5ed378db24dff4b
#
_cell.length_a   1.000
_cell.length_b   1.000
_cell.length_c   1.000
_cell.angle_alpha   90.00
_cell.angle_beta   90.00
_cell.angle_gamma   90.00
#
_symmetry.space_group_name_H-M   'P 1'
#
loop_
_entity.id
_entity.type
_entity.pdbx_description
1 polymer ?
#
loop_
_entity_poly.entity_id
_entity_poly.type
_entity_poly.pdbx_seq_one_letter_code
_entity_poly.pdbx_strand_id
1 'polypeptide(L)'
;MRIDAAEQGLQQLGLLPRPAAAAVPAPAEERPVYSADDISALLQDNEGFRLLLPQVEQQLGKKLRTADLQILAGLYDDLGLPADVVYLLVCHCVERAQRRFGEGRRPTLRQIEKEGAYWARLGLMDQDSAGRYLKDYARKQEKTAAYMQVLQLHGRPPVESERRYILDWIDMGFPPETVALAYDK
;
A
#
# COMPACT_ATOMS: atom_id res chain seq x y z
N MET A 1 -2.11 -16.90 24.77
CA MET A 1 -1.48 -16.98 26.10
C MET A 1 -0.21 -17.85 26.20
N ARG A 2 0.16 -18.71 25.26
CA ARG A 2 1.41 -19.50 25.33
C ARG A 2 2.55 -19.00 24.43
N ILE A 3 2.25 -18.18 23.45
CA ILE A 3 3.25 -17.63 22.50
C ILE A 3 3.98 -16.44 23.12
N ASP A 4 3.28 -15.57 23.83
CA ASP A 4 3.87 -14.38 24.46
C ASP A 4 4.91 -14.72 25.54
N ALA A 5 4.72 -15.81 26.28
CA ALA A 5 5.66 -16.24 27.30
C ALA A 5 6.97 -16.81 26.73
N ALA A 6 6.90 -17.45 25.56
CA ALA A 6 8.08 -17.97 24.86
C ALA A 6 8.90 -16.83 24.22
N GLU A 7 8.24 -15.80 23.66
CA GLU A 7 8.91 -14.63 23.12
C GLU A 7 9.62 -13.81 24.22
N GLN A 8 8.97 -13.61 25.36
CA GLN A 8 9.60 -12.93 26.51
C GLN A 8 10.81 -13.69 27.04
N GLY A 9 10.75 -15.03 27.10
CA GLY A 9 11.88 -15.86 27.52
C GLY A 9 13.08 -15.75 26.56
N LEU A 10 12.84 -15.74 25.26
CA LEU A 10 13.89 -15.60 24.24
C LEU A 10 14.51 -14.20 24.18
N GLN A 11 13.72 -13.16 24.49
CA GLN A 11 14.22 -11.78 24.60
C GLN A 11 15.12 -11.59 25.84
N GLN A 12 14.80 -12.26 26.96
CA GLN A 12 15.64 -12.22 28.16
C GLN A 12 16.97 -12.94 27.99
N LEU A 13 17.02 -13.95 27.11
CA LEU A 13 18.24 -14.70 26.77
C LEU A 13 19.09 -14.03 25.69
N GLY A 14 18.68 -12.85 25.17
CA GLY A 14 19.40 -12.13 24.12
C GLY A 14 19.41 -12.82 22.74
N LEU A 15 18.56 -13.81 22.55
CA LEU A 15 18.47 -14.60 21.31
C LEU A 15 17.52 -13.98 20.26
N LEU A 16 16.71 -13.01 20.66
CA LEU A 16 15.91 -12.21 19.75
C LEU A 16 16.33 -10.74 19.86
N PRO A 17 16.40 -9.99 18.72
CA PRO A 17 16.64 -8.56 18.77
C PRO A 17 15.51 -7.90 19.56
N ARG A 18 15.89 -7.06 20.52
CA ARG A 18 14.95 -6.23 21.29
C ARG A 18 14.13 -5.42 20.29
N PRO A 19 12.78 -5.39 20.38
CA PRO A 19 12.00 -4.52 19.51
C PRO A 19 12.57 -3.11 19.64
N ALA A 20 13.01 -2.53 18.54
CA ALA A 20 13.48 -1.16 18.50
C ALA A 20 12.38 -0.32 19.17
N ALA A 21 12.77 0.44 20.19
CA ALA A 21 11.86 1.35 20.89
C ALA A 21 11.06 2.07 19.81
N ALA A 22 9.73 2.02 19.94
CA ALA A 22 8.82 2.63 18.98
C ALA A 22 9.39 4.01 18.64
N ALA A 23 9.80 4.18 17.38
CA ALA A 23 10.31 5.46 16.92
C ALA A 23 9.23 6.48 17.26
N VAL A 24 9.60 7.45 18.09
CA VAL A 24 8.76 8.62 18.38
C VAL A 24 8.32 9.11 17.00
N PRO A 25 7.01 9.18 16.69
CA PRO A 25 6.58 9.67 15.39
C PRO A 25 7.23 11.04 15.23
N ALA A 26 8.03 11.22 14.18
CA ALA A 26 8.55 12.53 13.82
C ALA A 26 7.37 13.50 13.83
N PRO A 27 7.53 14.74 14.33
CA PRO A 27 6.48 15.73 14.34
C PRO A 27 5.85 15.72 12.94
N ALA A 28 4.54 15.55 12.88
CA ALA A 28 3.81 15.54 11.61
C ALA A 28 4.18 16.88 10.94
N GLU A 29 5.00 16.83 9.90
CA GLU A 29 5.24 18.00 9.07
C GLU A 29 3.87 18.48 8.65
N GLU A 30 3.52 19.70 9.03
CA GLU A 30 2.25 20.32 8.68
C GLU A 30 2.21 20.40 7.16
N ARG A 31 1.44 19.49 6.56
CA ARG A 31 1.31 19.46 5.11
C ARG A 31 0.63 20.73 4.63
N PRO A 32 1.04 21.29 3.49
CA PRO A 32 0.42 22.47 2.95
C PRO A 32 -1.09 22.24 2.75
N VAL A 33 -1.89 23.17 3.24
CA VAL A 33 -3.35 23.16 3.04
C VAL A 33 -3.63 23.97 1.79
N TYR A 34 -3.95 23.28 0.69
CA TYR A 34 -4.28 23.91 -0.57
C TYR A 34 -5.61 24.67 -0.47
N SER A 35 -5.59 25.96 -0.75
CA SER A 35 -6.81 26.78 -0.88
C SER A 35 -7.51 26.50 -2.22
N ALA A 36 -8.72 27.03 -2.39
CA ALA A 36 -9.42 26.93 -3.66
C ALA A 36 -8.68 27.67 -4.81
N ASP A 37 -7.98 28.75 -4.47
CA ASP A 37 -7.18 29.51 -5.42
C ASP A 37 -5.93 28.76 -5.85
N ASP A 38 -5.24 28.06 -4.93
CA ASP A 38 -4.09 27.20 -5.24
C ASP A 38 -4.49 26.05 -6.18
N ILE A 39 -5.63 25.42 -5.93
CA ILE A 39 -6.16 24.36 -6.79
C ILE A 39 -6.51 24.92 -8.17
N SER A 40 -7.10 26.11 -8.22
CA SER A 40 -7.44 26.77 -9.49
C SER A 40 -6.20 27.13 -10.29
N ALA A 41 -5.16 27.65 -9.65
CA ALA A 41 -3.86 27.90 -10.26
C ALA A 41 -3.23 26.61 -10.80
N LEU A 42 -3.23 25.54 -9.99
CA LEU A 42 -2.69 24.25 -10.39
C LEU A 42 -3.40 23.68 -11.64
N LEU A 43 -4.73 23.85 -11.73
CA LEU A 43 -5.52 23.42 -12.88
C LEU A 43 -5.27 24.26 -14.13
N GLN A 44 -4.92 25.56 -13.98
CA GLN A 44 -4.63 26.44 -15.09
C GLN A 44 -3.20 26.27 -15.61
N ASP A 45 -2.25 26.21 -14.71
CA ASP A 45 -0.82 26.26 -15.01
C ASP A 45 -0.22 24.88 -15.28
N ASN A 46 -0.89 23.80 -14.84
CA ASN A 46 -0.36 22.46 -14.94
C ASN A 46 -1.25 21.52 -15.76
N GLU A 47 -0.83 21.25 -16.99
CA GLU A 47 -1.57 20.38 -17.91
C GLU A 47 -1.66 18.94 -17.38
N GLY A 48 -0.58 18.42 -16.77
CA GLY A 48 -0.56 17.06 -16.20
C GLY A 48 -1.60 16.88 -15.11
N PHE A 49 -1.72 17.85 -14.20
CA PHE A 49 -2.73 17.82 -13.15
C PHE A 49 -4.15 17.96 -13.71
N ARG A 50 -4.34 18.82 -14.70
CA ARG A 50 -5.65 19.00 -15.35
C ARG A 50 -6.12 17.73 -16.06
N LEU A 51 -5.23 17.00 -16.74
CA LEU A 51 -5.55 15.74 -17.42
C LEU A 51 -5.73 14.57 -16.45
N LEU A 52 -5.08 14.60 -15.30
CA LEU A 52 -5.21 13.56 -14.25
C LEU A 52 -6.61 13.55 -13.64
N LEU A 53 -7.21 14.71 -13.44
CA LEU A 53 -8.47 14.86 -12.71
C LEU A 53 -9.62 13.99 -13.26
N PRO A 54 -9.99 14.05 -14.55
CA PRO A 54 -11.07 13.23 -15.10
C PRO A 54 -10.74 11.72 -15.05
N GLN A 55 -9.48 11.35 -15.15
CA GLN A 55 -9.06 9.96 -15.06
C GLN A 55 -9.25 9.41 -13.64
N VAL A 56 -8.91 10.19 -12.62
CA VAL A 56 -9.13 9.82 -11.21
C VAL A 56 -10.63 9.73 -10.90
N GLU A 57 -11.44 10.68 -11.38
CA GLU A 57 -12.89 10.65 -11.24
C GLU A 57 -13.50 9.40 -11.85
N GLN A 58 -13.05 9.02 -13.04
CA GLN A 58 -13.49 7.81 -13.73
C GLN A 58 -13.15 6.55 -12.92
N GLN A 59 -11.92 6.43 -12.40
CA GLN A 59 -11.48 5.30 -11.60
C GLN A 59 -12.26 5.18 -10.28
N LEU A 60 -12.53 6.31 -9.64
CA LEU A 60 -13.27 6.35 -8.38
C LEU A 60 -14.79 6.28 -8.57
N GLY A 61 -15.30 6.49 -9.80
CA GLY A 61 -16.72 6.50 -10.12
C GLY A 61 -17.50 7.64 -9.46
N LYS A 62 -16.83 8.75 -9.13
CA LYS A 62 -17.45 9.92 -8.48
C LYS A 62 -16.75 11.21 -8.92
N LYS A 63 -17.47 12.32 -8.84
CA LYS A 63 -16.87 13.65 -8.93
C LYS A 63 -16.09 13.98 -7.67
N LEU A 64 -14.92 14.59 -7.83
CA LEU A 64 -14.08 14.99 -6.72
C LEU A 64 -14.59 16.29 -6.10
N ARG A 65 -14.67 16.30 -4.77
CA ARG A 65 -15.01 17.48 -3.97
C ARG A 65 -13.74 18.28 -3.65
N THR A 66 -13.88 19.48 -3.14
CA THR A 66 -12.74 20.34 -2.77
C THR A 66 -11.74 19.61 -1.85
N ALA A 67 -12.22 18.91 -0.84
CA ALA A 67 -11.35 18.12 0.04
C ALA A 67 -10.62 16.96 -0.68
N ASP A 68 -11.24 16.36 -1.69
CA ASP A 68 -10.62 15.34 -2.53
C ASP A 68 -9.53 15.98 -3.43
N LEU A 69 -9.80 17.16 -3.97
CA LEU A 69 -8.86 17.93 -4.79
C LEU A 69 -7.63 18.38 -3.99
N GLN A 70 -7.82 18.81 -2.75
CA GLN A 70 -6.72 19.15 -1.83
C GLN A 70 -5.78 17.98 -1.62
N ILE A 71 -6.30 16.78 -1.41
CA ILE A 71 -5.50 15.56 -1.27
C ILE A 71 -4.76 15.24 -2.58
N LEU A 72 -5.44 15.35 -3.71
CA LEU A 72 -4.84 15.09 -5.02
C LEU A 72 -3.72 16.10 -5.34
N ALA A 73 -3.92 17.38 -5.00
CA ALA A 73 -2.89 18.40 -5.11
C ALA A 73 -1.68 18.11 -4.22
N GLY A 74 -1.91 17.65 -2.99
CA GLY A 74 -0.84 17.21 -2.08
C GLY A 74 -0.02 16.03 -2.61
N LEU A 75 -0.66 15.08 -3.28
CA LEU A 75 0.05 13.96 -3.94
C LEU A 75 0.92 14.45 -5.10
N TYR A 76 0.39 15.37 -5.90
CA TYR A 76 1.03 15.84 -7.11
C TYR A 76 2.13 16.87 -6.84
N ASP A 77 1.83 17.88 -6.04
CA ASP A 77 2.68 19.05 -5.80
C ASP A 77 3.59 18.88 -4.56
N ASP A 78 3.02 18.54 -3.40
CA ASP A 78 3.78 18.39 -2.14
C ASP A 78 4.66 17.13 -2.13
N LEU A 79 4.09 15.96 -2.51
CA LEU A 79 4.87 14.74 -2.62
C LEU A 79 5.63 14.62 -3.95
N GLY A 80 5.39 15.50 -4.91
CA GLY A 80 6.07 15.55 -6.20
C GLY A 80 5.84 14.32 -7.07
N LEU A 81 4.74 13.59 -6.88
CA LEU A 81 4.42 12.42 -7.68
C LEU A 81 3.92 12.85 -9.07
N PRO A 82 4.57 12.43 -10.17
CA PRO A 82 4.09 12.72 -11.52
C PRO A 82 2.66 12.25 -11.77
N ALA A 83 1.93 12.88 -12.67
CA ALA A 83 0.52 12.59 -12.95
C ALA A 83 0.27 11.12 -13.32
N ASP A 84 1.14 10.52 -14.11
CA ASP A 84 1.11 9.10 -14.49
C ASP A 84 1.32 8.16 -13.30
N VAL A 85 2.22 8.50 -12.39
CA VAL A 85 2.45 7.75 -11.14
C VAL A 85 1.24 7.87 -10.21
N VAL A 86 0.65 9.07 -10.06
CA VAL A 86 -0.59 9.26 -9.28
C VAL A 86 -1.74 8.45 -9.88
N TYR A 87 -1.86 8.39 -11.20
CA TYR A 87 -2.86 7.56 -11.87
C TYR A 87 -2.66 6.06 -11.56
N LEU A 88 -1.43 5.55 -11.70
CA LEU A 88 -1.10 4.16 -11.34
C LEU A 88 -1.39 3.86 -9.87
N LEU A 89 -1.08 4.78 -8.97
CA LEU A 89 -1.39 4.68 -7.54
C LEU A 89 -2.89 4.54 -7.30
N VAL A 90 -3.71 5.37 -7.95
CA VAL A 90 -5.18 5.30 -7.85
C VAL A 90 -5.70 3.96 -8.34
N CYS A 91 -5.25 3.51 -9.52
CA CYS A 91 -5.63 2.21 -10.08
C CYS A 91 -5.28 1.07 -9.11
N HIS A 92 -4.05 1.06 -8.58
CA HIS A 92 -3.60 0.08 -7.60
C HIS A 92 -4.49 0.04 -6.34
N CYS A 93 -4.81 1.21 -5.79
CA CYS A 93 -5.67 1.30 -4.61
C CYS A 93 -7.10 0.81 -4.90
N VAL A 94 -7.64 1.12 -6.09
CA VAL A 94 -8.96 0.66 -6.52
C VAL A 94 -8.98 -0.87 -6.64
N GLU A 95 -8.03 -1.46 -7.35
CA GLU A 95 -7.92 -2.92 -7.49
C GLU A 95 -7.77 -3.61 -6.14
N ARG A 96 -6.94 -3.07 -5.25
CA ARG A 96 -6.75 -3.60 -3.90
C ARG A 96 -8.04 -3.55 -3.07
N ALA A 97 -8.80 -2.47 -3.17
CA ALA A 97 -10.10 -2.35 -2.51
C ALA A 97 -11.11 -3.36 -3.03
N GLN A 98 -11.18 -3.53 -4.35
CA GLN A 98 -12.09 -4.49 -4.99
C GLN A 98 -11.74 -5.94 -4.64
N ARG A 99 -10.46 -6.31 -4.66
CA ARG A 99 -10.02 -7.66 -4.25
C ARG A 99 -10.36 -7.96 -2.79
N ARG A 100 -10.26 -6.97 -1.91
CA ARG A 100 -10.47 -7.16 -0.46
C ARG A 100 -11.93 -7.12 -0.05
N PHE A 101 -12.73 -6.26 -0.67
CA PHE A 101 -14.09 -5.92 -0.21
C PHE A 101 -15.17 -6.20 -1.26
N GLY A 102 -14.81 -6.75 -2.42
CA GLY A 102 -15.70 -7.06 -3.53
C GLY A 102 -15.80 -5.97 -4.59
N GLU A 103 -16.35 -6.35 -5.74
CA GLU A 103 -16.57 -5.45 -6.86
C GLU A 103 -17.42 -4.23 -6.48
N GLY A 104 -17.12 -3.08 -7.07
CA GLY A 104 -17.81 -1.82 -6.78
C GLY A 104 -17.28 -1.05 -5.58
N ARG A 105 -16.46 -1.65 -4.73
CA ARG A 105 -15.79 -0.93 -3.64
C ARG A 105 -14.69 -0.03 -4.16
N ARG A 106 -14.65 1.19 -3.64
CA ARG A 106 -13.65 2.22 -4.02
C ARG A 106 -12.94 2.73 -2.77
N PRO A 107 -11.65 3.01 -2.84
CA PRO A 107 -10.91 3.61 -1.74
C PRO A 107 -11.31 5.08 -1.57
N THR A 108 -11.10 5.60 -0.38
CA THR A 108 -11.17 7.05 -0.12
C THR A 108 -9.86 7.72 -0.56
N LEU A 109 -9.91 9.02 -0.87
CA LEU A 109 -8.68 9.77 -1.20
C LEU A 109 -7.64 9.74 -0.06
N ARG A 110 -8.08 9.72 1.20
CA ARG A 110 -7.18 9.57 2.36
C ARG A 110 -6.46 8.22 2.40
N GLN A 111 -7.08 7.15 1.90
CA GLN A 111 -6.40 5.86 1.78
C GLN A 111 -5.38 5.88 0.64
N ILE A 112 -5.70 6.54 -0.46
CA ILE A 112 -4.79 6.76 -1.58
C ILE A 112 -3.62 7.65 -1.16
N GLU A 113 -3.87 8.71 -0.39
CA GLU A 113 -2.85 9.60 0.17
C GLU A 113 -1.82 8.85 1.02
N LYS A 114 -2.29 7.97 1.92
CA LYS A 114 -1.39 7.14 2.75
C LYS A 114 -0.51 6.23 1.91
N GLU A 115 -1.07 5.62 0.88
CA GLU A 115 -0.33 4.78 -0.05
C GLU A 115 0.64 5.61 -0.90
N GLY A 116 0.24 6.81 -1.34
CA GLY A 116 1.09 7.75 -2.07
C GLY A 116 2.30 8.20 -1.25
N ALA A 117 2.08 8.54 0.03
CA ALA A 117 3.18 8.85 0.95
C ALA A 117 4.13 7.65 1.15
N TYR A 118 3.61 6.42 1.11
CA TYR A 118 4.44 5.21 1.10
C TYR A 118 5.24 5.07 -0.19
N TRP A 119 4.62 5.29 -1.36
CA TRP A 119 5.29 5.24 -2.65
C TRP A 119 6.39 6.30 -2.77
N ALA A 120 6.14 7.52 -2.30
CA ALA A 120 7.15 8.59 -2.27
C ALA A 120 8.37 8.18 -1.43
N ARG A 121 8.16 7.57 -0.25
CA ARG A 121 9.25 7.04 0.59
C ARG A 121 10.04 5.91 -0.07
N LEU A 122 9.39 5.11 -0.92
CA LEU A 122 10.06 4.07 -1.71
C LEU A 122 10.78 4.62 -2.94
N GLY A 123 10.65 5.92 -3.24
CA GLY A 123 11.24 6.54 -4.41
C GLY A 123 10.57 6.15 -5.73
N LEU A 124 9.27 5.79 -5.70
CA LEU A 124 8.50 5.46 -6.90
C LEU A 124 8.04 6.76 -7.59
N MET A 125 9.00 7.46 -8.19
CA MET A 125 8.81 8.80 -8.74
C MET A 125 8.70 8.82 -10.27
N ASP A 126 8.65 7.67 -10.91
CA ASP A 126 8.49 7.52 -12.35
C ASP A 126 7.68 6.27 -12.70
N GLN A 127 7.17 6.23 -13.92
CA GLN A 127 6.32 5.13 -14.40
C GLN A 127 7.03 3.78 -14.39
N ASP A 128 8.33 3.74 -14.63
CA ASP A 128 9.10 2.49 -14.68
C ASP A 128 9.29 1.89 -13.29
N SER A 129 9.65 2.71 -12.30
CA SER A 129 9.81 2.27 -10.91
C SER A 129 8.46 1.83 -10.31
N ALA A 130 7.40 2.61 -10.53
CA ALA A 130 6.04 2.25 -10.13
C ALA A 130 5.55 0.97 -10.82
N GLY A 131 5.82 0.83 -12.13
CA GLY A 131 5.45 -0.36 -12.90
C GLY A 131 6.18 -1.63 -12.41
N ARG A 132 7.47 -1.54 -12.08
CA ARG A 132 8.23 -2.66 -11.48
C ARG A 132 7.65 -3.05 -10.12
N TYR A 133 7.37 -2.06 -9.27
CA TYR A 133 6.75 -2.29 -7.98
C TYR A 133 5.40 -3.01 -8.11
N LEU A 134 4.53 -2.57 -9.04
CA LEU A 134 3.23 -3.20 -9.28
C LEU A 134 3.34 -4.64 -9.79
N LYS A 135 4.28 -4.93 -10.68
CA LYS A 135 4.56 -6.30 -11.15
C LYS A 135 5.03 -7.20 -10.01
N ASP A 136 5.92 -6.71 -9.17
CA ASP A 136 6.41 -7.45 -8.00
C ASP A 136 5.29 -7.68 -6.98
N TYR A 137 4.46 -6.67 -6.75
CA TYR A 137 3.28 -6.76 -5.90
C TYR A 137 2.30 -7.84 -6.41
N ALA A 138 1.97 -7.83 -7.71
CA ALA A 138 1.09 -8.84 -8.32
C ALA A 138 1.68 -10.25 -8.17
N ARG A 139 2.96 -10.43 -8.46
CA ARG A 139 3.66 -11.71 -8.29
C ARG A 139 3.62 -12.21 -6.84
N LYS A 140 3.84 -11.32 -5.87
CA LYS A 140 3.74 -11.67 -4.44
C LYS A 140 2.32 -12.05 -4.04
N GLN A 141 1.30 -11.41 -4.62
CA GLN A 141 -0.11 -11.76 -4.38
C GLN A 141 -0.46 -13.15 -4.93
N GLU A 142 -0.03 -13.48 -6.15
CA GLU A 142 -0.25 -14.81 -6.75
C GLU A 142 0.42 -15.90 -5.92
N LYS A 143 1.67 -15.69 -5.53
CA LYS A 143 2.36 -16.61 -4.63
C LYS A 143 1.64 -16.77 -3.30
N THR A 144 1.23 -15.66 -2.67
CA THR A 144 0.48 -15.68 -1.40
C THR A 144 -0.78 -16.57 -1.51
N ALA A 145 -1.51 -16.48 -2.63
CA ALA A 145 -2.68 -17.32 -2.85
C ALA A 145 -2.32 -18.82 -2.88
N ALA A 146 -1.19 -19.20 -3.49
CA ALA A 146 -0.71 -20.57 -3.51
C ALA A 146 -0.37 -21.09 -2.09
N TYR A 147 0.28 -20.29 -1.25
CA TYR A 147 0.54 -20.66 0.15
C TYR A 147 -0.75 -20.79 0.97
N MET A 148 -1.70 -19.87 0.79
CA MET A 148 -3.00 -19.96 1.46
C MET A 148 -3.75 -21.24 1.09
N GLN A 149 -3.64 -21.68 -0.17
CA GLN A 149 -4.23 -22.92 -0.64
C GLN A 149 -3.59 -24.13 0.03
N VAL A 150 -2.28 -24.19 0.07
CA VAL A 150 -1.51 -25.29 0.68
C VAL A 150 -1.74 -25.36 2.19
N LEU A 151 -1.85 -24.22 2.87
CA LEU A 151 -2.15 -24.14 4.30
C LEU A 151 -3.64 -24.35 4.62
N GLN A 152 -4.47 -24.67 3.62
CA GLN A 152 -5.91 -24.88 3.75
C GLN A 152 -6.66 -23.68 4.35
N LEU A 153 -6.13 -22.48 4.19
CA LEU A 153 -6.71 -21.24 4.69
C LEU A 153 -7.64 -20.62 3.63
N HIS A 154 -8.72 -21.33 3.29
CA HIS A 154 -9.65 -20.95 2.23
C HIS A 154 -10.71 -19.94 2.69
N GLY A 155 -11.24 -19.17 1.73
CA GLY A 155 -12.44 -18.35 1.89
C GLY A 155 -12.23 -17.03 2.64
N ARG A 156 -10.99 -16.69 3.03
CA ARG A 156 -10.66 -15.41 3.66
C ARG A 156 -9.28 -14.90 3.24
N PRO A 157 -9.04 -13.59 3.29
CA PRO A 157 -7.69 -13.05 3.12
C PRO A 157 -6.80 -13.46 4.31
N PRO A 158 -5.47 -13.55 4.13
CA PRO A 158 -4.54 -13.80 5.21
C PRO A 158 -4.61 -12.67 6.25
N VAL A 159 -4.55 -13.01 7.54
CA VAL A 159 -4.34 -12.03 8.60
C VAL A 159 -2.90 -11.50 8.54
N GLU A 160 -2.62 -10.38 9.20
CA GLU A 160 -1.34 -9.68 9.06
C GLU A 160 -0.13 -10.55 9.44
N SER A 161 -0.24 -11.38 10.49
CA SER A 161 0.80 -12.32 10.88
C SER A 161 1.04 -13.41 9.84
N GLU A 162 -0.03 -14.01 9.30
CA GLU A 162 0.06 -15.02 8.23
C GLU A 162 0.70 -14.43 6.99
N ARG A 163 0.26 -13.22 6.60
CA ARG A 163 0.82 -12.51 5.46
C ARG A 163 2.32 -12.27 5.61
N ARG A 164 2.77 -11.86 6.79
CA ARG A 164 4.19 -11.65 7.07
C ARG A 164 4.99 -12.93 6.89
N TYR A 165 4.58 -14.04 7.50
CA TYR A 165 5.27 -15.32 7.34
C TYR A 165 5.29 -15.80 5.89
N ILE A 166 4.18 -15.69 5.17
CA ILE A 166 4.13 -16.07 3.76
C ILE A 166 5.10 -15.23 2.93
N LEU A 167 5.17 -13.92 3.16
CA LEU A 167 6.11 -13.04 2.46
C LEU A 167 7.56 -13.39 2.78
N ASP A 168 7.88 -13.70 4.04
CA ASP A 168 9.21 -14.14 4.46
C ASP A 168 9.60 -15.45 3.75
N TRP A 169 8.70 -16.42 3.63
CA TRP A 169 8.93 -17.67 2.89
C TRP A 169 9.13 -17.42 1.39
N ILE A 170 8.37 -16.50 0.80
CA ILE A 170 8.53 -16.08 -0.61
C ILE A 170 9.92 -15.46 -0.82
N ASP A 171 10.33 -14.58 0.08
CA ASP A 171 11.61 -13.87 -0.01
C ASP A 171 12.80 -14.82 0.27
N MET A 172 12.63 -15.82 1.14
CA MET A 172 13.60 -16.92 1.36
C MET A 172 13.62 -17.97 0.23
N GLY A 173 12.66 -17.92 -0.69
CA GLY A 173 12.59 -18.85 -1.83
C GLY A 173 12.04 -20.23 -1.50
N PHE A 174 11.40 -20.43 -0.36
CA PHE A 174 10.74 -21.70 -0.03
C PHE A 174 9.51 -21.90 -0.95
N PRO A 175 9.37 -23.01 -1.67
CA PRO A 175 8.17 -23.29 -2.43
C PRO A 175 7.01 -23.70 -1.51
N PRO A 176 5.74 -23.45 -1.92
CA PRO A 176 4.57 -23.79 -1.11
C PRO A 176 4.53 -25.26 -0.65
N GLU A 177 4.99 -26.17 -1.49
CA GLU A 177 5.01 -27.62 -1.22
C GLU A 177 5.95 -27.97 -0.04
N THR A 178 7.06 -27.24 0.10
CA THR A 178 7.99 -27.44 1.24
C THR A 178 7.34 -26.98 2.55
N VAL A 179 6.57 -25.91 2.51
CA VAL A 179 5.83 -25.40 3.67
C VAL A 179 4.71 -26.40 4.05
N ALA A 180 4.03 -26.99 3.04
CA ALA A 180 3.03 -28.04 3.28
C ALA A 180 3.58 -29.22 4.05
N LEU A 181 4.74 -29.74 3.64
CA LEU A 181 5.41 -30.87 4.31
C LEU A 181 5.77 -30.57 5.76
N ALA A 182 6.05 -29.32 6.10
CA ALA A 182 6.31 -28.90 7.48
C ALA A 182 5.03 -28.74 8.31
N TYR A 183 3.91 -28.45 7.65
CA TYR A 183 2.60 -28.25 8.29
C TYR A 183 1.89 -29.56 8.60
N ASP A 184 2.09 -30.61 7.79
CA ASP A 184 1.46 -31.94 7.95
C ASP A 184 2.11 -32.80 9.05
N LYS A 185 3.08 -32.29 9.78
CA LYS A 185 3.73 -32.96 10.93
C LYS A 185 3.27 -32.38 12.25
#